data_dc01b6068b47966c38ea51d035292e11
#
_entry.id   dc01b6068b47966c38ea51d035292e11
#
_cell.length_a   1.000
_cell.length_b   1.000
_cell.length_c   1.000
_cell.angle_alpha   90.00
_cell.angle_beta   90.00
_cell.angle_gamma   90.00
#
_symmetry.space_group_name_H-M   'P 1'
#
loop_
_entity.id
_entity.type
_entity.pdbx_description
1 polymer ?
#
loop_
_entity_poly.entity_id
_entity_poly.type
_entity_poly.pdbx_seq_one_letter_code
_entity_poly.pdbx_strand_id
1 'polypeptide(L)'
;EKNESRVTVIGHSQGAAIGLLAAMDIELRLDGGLFRSYLFGLPRVGNPTFASFVDRTIGHKLRWAINGRDWVPTVPIHIYGYQHPSNYIWIYPGNSTNWKLYPGQENVHGIPTVPRVFNNNDHQGIYFHTQIGGVDGECPARVGAH
;
A
#
# COMPACT_ATOMS: atom_id res chain seq x y z
N GLU A 1 9.10 -33.07 -6.45
CA GLU A 1 8.82 -32.00 -5.46
C GLU A 1 8.69 -30.70 -6.23
N LYS A 2 7.48 -30.16 -6.36
CA LYS A 2 7.26 -28.80 -6.85
C LYS A 2 7.79 -27.85 -5.78
N ASN A 3 8.94 -27.24 -6.02
CA ASN A 3 9.46 -26.14 -5.21
C ASN A 3 8.55 -24.93 -5.49
N GLU A 4 7.48 -24.78 -4.74
CA GLU A 4 6.52 -23.67 -4.89
C GLU A 4 7.13 -22.39 -4.30
N SER A 5 8.03 -21.78 -5.03
CA SER A 5 8.57 -20.47 -4.69
C SER A 5 7.51 -19.42 -4.95
N ARG A 6 6.83 -18.97 -3.89
CA ARG A 6 5.87 -17.86 -3.96
C ARG A 6 6.57 -16.53 -3.70
N VAL A 7 6.13 -15.50 -4.41
CA VAL A 7 6.72 -14.17 -4.33
C VAL A 7 5.93 -13.30 -3.36
N THR A 8 6.64 -12.56 -2.50
CA THR A 8 6.07 -11.44 -1.74
C THR A 8 6.52 -10.13 -2.38
N VAL A 9 5.56 -9.27 -2.68
CA VAL A 9 5.81 -7.93 -3.22
C VAL A 9 5.68 -6.90 -2.12
N ILE A 10 6.71 -6.06 -1.96
CA ILE A 10 6.71 -4.95 -0.99
C ILE A 10 7.06 -3.67 -1.75
N GLY A 11 6.35 -2.57 -1.48
CA GLY A 11 6.60 -1.30 -2.14
C GLY A 11 6.16 -0.10 -1.32
N HIS A 12 6.81 1.05 -1.54
CA HIS A 12 6.46 2.32 -0.92
C HIS A 12 6.33 3.41 -1.98
N SER A 13 5.37 4.32 -1.84
CA SER A 13 5.19 5.48 -2.71
C SER A 13 4.99 5.06 -4.18
N GLN A 14 5.74 5.63 -5.12
CA GLN A 14 5.78 5.19 -6.52
C GLN A 14 6.11 3.69 -6.63
N GLY A 15 7.02 3.18 -5.78
CA GLY A 15 7.33 1.76 -5.71
C GLY A 15 6.16 0.90 -5.26
N ALA A 16 5.19 1.45 -4.50
CA ALA A 16 3.95 0.76 -4.17
C ALA A 16 3.04 0.64 -5.41
N ALA A 17 2.95 1.70 -6.23
CA ALA A 17 2.20 1.65 -7.49
C ALA A 17 2.78 0.61 -8.46
N ILE A 18 4.10 0.60 -8.64
CA ILE A 18 4.81 -0.41 -9.43
C ILE A 18 4.59 -1.80 -8.83
N GLY A 19 4.68 -1.92 -7.51
CA GLY A 19 4.46 -3.17 -6.77
C GLY A 19 3.05 -3.73 -6.95
N LEU A 20 2.03 -2.87 -7.01
CA LEU A 20 0.66 -3.31 -7.29
C LEU A 20 0.55 -3.96 -8.68
N LEU A 21 1.14 -3.31 -9.70
CA LEU A 21 1.15 -3.85 -11.06
C LEU A 21 1.95 -5.15 -11.15
N ALA A 22 3.12 -5.20 -10.51
CA ALA A 22 3.94 -6.40 -10.44
C ALA A 22 3.22 -7.56 -9.72
N ALA A 23 2.52 -7.29 -8.61
CA ALA A 23 1.74 -8.30 -7.90
C ALA A 23 0.62 -8.88 -8.78
N MET A 24 -0.07 -8.04 -9.55
CA MET A 24 -1.07 -8.48 -10.52
C MET A 24 -0.44 -9.35 -11.62
N ASP A 25 0.68 -8.92 -12.18
CA ASP A 25 1.38 -9.64 -13.26
C ASP A 25 1.87 -11.03 -12.77
N ILE A 26 2.48 -11.08 -11.57
CA ILE A 26 2.94 -12.34 -10.95
C ILE A 26 1.78 -13.30 -10.73
N GLU A 27 0.67 -12.81 -10.17
CA GLU A 27 -0.50 -13.67 -9.92
C GLU A 27 -1.08 -14.25 -11.19
N LEU A 28 -1.18 -13.43 -12.24
CA LEU A 28 -1.80 -13.82 -13.51
C LEU A 28 -0.89 -14.71 -14.36
N ARG A 29 0.42 -14.47 -14.37
CA ARG A 29 1.35 -15.23 -15.21
C ARG A 29 1.89 -16.50 -14.57
N LEU A 30 2.00 -16.51 -13.26
CA LEU A 30 2.60 -17.64 -12.52
C LEU A 30 1.56 -18.50 -11.79
N ASP A 31 0.30 -18.46 -12.22
CA ASP A 31 -0.80 -19.27 -11.68
C ASP A 31 -0.80 -19.34 -10.15
N GLY A 32 -1.03 -18.21 -9.51
CA GLY A 32 -1.01 -18.10 -8.05
C GLY A 32 0.37 -17.93 -7.43
N GLY A 33 1.37 -17.50 -8.21
CA GLY A 33 2.74 -17.28 -7.76
C GLY A 33 2.90 -16.13 -6.75
N LEU A 34 1.89 -15.28 -6.58
CA LEU A 34 1.89 -14.26 -5.54
C LEU A 34 1.53 -14.89 -4.18
N PHE A 35 2.41 -14.74 -3.18
CA PHE A 35 2.09 -15.08 -1.80
C PHE A 35 1.33 -13.94 -1.12
N ARG A 36 1.91 -12.75 -1.08
CA ARG A 36 1.33 -11.54 -0.49
C ARG A 36 1.86 -10.28 -1.18
N SER A 37 1.10 -9.20 -1.06
CA SER A 37 1.55 -7.86 -1.43
C SER A 37 1.33 -6.91 -0.26
N TYR A 38 2.39 -6.20 0.17
CA TYR A 38 2.36 -5.19 1.22
C TYR A 38 2.83 -3.85 0.65
N LEU A 39 1.91 -2.91 0.56
CA LEU A 39 2.16 -1.61 -0.06
C LEU A 39 1.94 -0.48 0.94
N PHE A 40 2.83 0.51 0.91
CA PHE A 40 2.83 1.61 1.86
C PHE A 40 2.76 2.94 1.11
N GLY A 41 1.90 3.86 1.56
CA GLY A 41 1.74 5.15 0.88
C GLY A 41 1.35 4.99 -0.60
N LEU A 42 0.49 4.04 -0.92
CA LEU A 42 0.08 3.70 -2.29
C LEU A 42 -0.69 4.85 -2.94
N PRO A 43 -0.26 5.44 -4.07
CA PRO A 43 -1.10 6.34 -4.86
C PRO A 43 -2.16 5.55 -5.62
N ARG A 44 -3.18 6.24 -6.18
CA ARG A 44 -4.13 5.59 -7.07
C ARG A 44 -3.45 5.19 -8.37
N VAL A 45 -3.67 3.96 -8.82
CA VAL A 45 -2.96 3.40 -9.99
C VAL A 45 -3.85 3.34 -11.23
N GLY A 46 -5.15 3.10 -11.05
CA GLY A 46 -6.07 2.93 -12.17
C GLY A 46 -7.49 3.40 -11.87
N ASN A 47 -8.37 3.12 -12.80
CA ASN A 47 -9.77 3.49 -12.76
C ASN A 47 -10.62 2.49 -11.92
N PRO A 48 -11.94 2.72 -11.73
CA PRO A 48 -12.82 1.82 -10.98
C PRO A 48 -12.82 0.37 -11.50
N THR A 49 -12.72 0.20 -12.81
CA THR A 49 -12.67 -1.14 -13.42
C THR A 49 -11.38 -1.86 -13.03
N PHE A 50 -10.25 -1.14 -13.05
CA PHE A 50 -8.97 -1.68 -12.59
C PHE A 50 -8.99 -1.99 -11.09
N ALA A 51 -9.50 -1.09 -10.24
CA ALA A 51 -9.63 -1.33 -8.81
C ALA A 51 -10.44 -2.59 -8.50
N SER A 52 -11.57 -2.77 -9.21
CA SER A 52 -12.40 -3.97 -9.10
C SER A 52 -11.69 -5.23 -9.60
N PHE A 53 -10.86 -5.10 -10.63
CA PHE A 53 -10.05 -6.22 -11.13
C PHE A 53 -9.00 -6.63 -10.10
N VAL A 54 -8.30 -5.67 -9.47
CA VAL A 54 -7.35 -5.94 -8.38
C VAL A 54 -8.04 -6.67 -7.22
N ASP A 55 -9.21 -6.19 -6.78
CA ASP A 55 -9.95 -6.80 -5.67
C ASP A 55 -10.31 -8.26 -5.94
N ARG A 56 -10.79 -8.55 -7.16
CA ARG A 56 -11.16 -9.93 -7.54
C ARG A 56 -9.95 -10.85 -7.67
N THR A 57 -8.82 -10.32 -8.12
CA THR A 57 -7.63 -11.13 -8.44
C THR A 57 -6.75 -11.34 -7.23
N ILE A 58 -6.36 -10.27 -6.54
CA ILE A 58 -5.41 -10.31 -5.43
C ILE A 58 -5.91 -9.67 -4.12
N GLY A 59 -7.17 -9.23 -4.03
CA GLY A 59 -7.67 -8.52 -2.85
C GLY A 59 -7.47 -9.27 -1.53
N HIS A 60 -7.54 -10.59 -1.54
CA HIS A 60 -7.26 -11.45 -0.38
C HIS A 60 -5.77 -11.55 -0.04
N LYS A 61 -4.88 -11.26 -0.98
CA LYS A 61 -3.41 -11.26 -0.84
C LYS A 61 -2.83 -9.85 -0.64
N LEU A 62 -3.60 -8.81 -0.97
CA LEU A 62 -3.18 -7.41 -0.89
C LEU A 62 -3.45 -6.83 0.50
N ARG A 63 -2.44 -6.14 1.04
CA ARG A 63 -2.56 -5.24 2.18
C ARG A 63 -1.83 -3.95 1.84
N TRP A 64 -2.47 -2.81 2.07
CA TRP A 64 -1.82 -1.54 1.85
C TRP A 64 -2.17 -0.56 2.97
N ALA A 65 -1.21 0.27 3.32
CA ALA A 65 -1.29 1.13 4.48
C ALA A 65 -1.03 2.60 4.16
N ILE A 66 -1.73 3.45 4.89
CA ILE A 66 -1.59 4.90 4.87
C ILE A 66 -1.15 5.33 6.26
N ASN A 67 -0.14 6.18 6.36
CA ASN A 67 0.34 6.74 7.61
C ASN A 67 -0.17 8.17 7.79
N GLY A 68 -0.82 8.47 8.89
CA GLY A 68 -1.25 9.80 9.28
C GLY A 68 -1.98 10.59 8.19
N ARG A 69 -1.39 11.71 7.82
CA ARG A 69 -1.87 12.64 6.79
C ARG A 69 -1.03 12.57 5.50
N ASP A 70 -0.54 11.38 5.19
CA ASP A 70 0.16 11.12 3.94
C ASP A 70 -0.70 11.54 2.75
N TRP A 71 -0.20 12.45 1.93
CA TRP A 71 -0.95 12.99 0.79
C TRP A 71 -0.85 12.11 -0.46
N VAL A 72 0.18 11.27 -0.56
CA VAL A 72 0.42 10.44 -1.76
C VAL A 72 -0.76 9.53 -2.08
N PRO A 73 -1.43 8.87 -1.13
CA PRO A 73 -2.64 8.10 -1.42
C PRO A 73 -3.83 8.94 -1.91
N THR A 74 -3.76 10.27 -1.81
CA THR A 74 -4.83 11.14 -2.31
C THR A 74 -4.68 11.49 -3.79
N VAL A 75 -3.55 11.14 -4.42
CA VAL A 75 -3.27 11.43 -5.82
C VAL A 75 -3.10 10.15 -6.65
N PRO A 76 -3.37 10.19 -7.97
CA PRO A 76 -4.16 11.22 -8.65
C PRO A 76 -5.54 11.39 -8.00
N ILE A 77 -6.11 12.62 -8.06
CA ILE A 77 -7.38 12.88 -7.39
C ILE A 77 -8.53 12.09 -8.05
N HIS A 78 -9.47 11.64 -7.23
CA HIS A 78 -10.56 10.76 -7.64
C HIS A 78 -11.41 11.33 -8.80
N ILE A 79 -11.58 12.65 -8.87
CA ILE A 79 -12.35 13.33 -9.94
C ILE A 79 -11.78 13.05 -11.35
N TYR A 80 -10.51 12.66 -11.47
CA TYR A 80 -9.93 12.27 -12.76
C TYR A 80 -10.18 10.80 -13.11
N GLY A 81 -11.09 10.14 -12.40
CA GLY A 81 -11.47 8.77 -12.67
C GLY A 81 -10.52 7.72 -12.10
N TYR A 82 -9.63 8.10 -11.20
CA TYR A 82 -8.78 7.14 -10.48
C TYR A 82 -9.47 6.62 -9.21
N GLN A 83 -9.22 5.37 -8.88
CA GLN A 83 -9.81 4.71 -7.71
C GLN A 83 -8.84 3.71 -7.07
N HIS A 84 -8.85 3.69 -5.74
CA HIS A 84 -8.12 2.68 -4.97
C HIS A 84 -8.85 1.33 -4.94
N PRO A 85 -8.08 0.22 -4.88
CA PRO A 85 -8.63 -1.06 -4.46
C PRO A 85 -9.07 -1.03 -2.99
N SER A 86 -9.80 -2.06 -2.57
CA SER A 86 -10.37 -2.17 -1.23
C SER A 86 -9.34 -2.33 -0.11
N ASN A 87 -9.81 -2.15 1.13
CA ASN A 87 -9.18 -2.68 2.34
C ASN A 87 -7.84 -2.02 2.71
N TYR A 88 -7.79 -0.68 2.70
CA TYR A 88 -6.62 -0.01 3.24
C TYR A 88 -6.59 0.00 4.78
N ILE A 89 -5.40 0.01 5.32
CA ILE A 89 -5.12 0.20 6.73
C ILE A 89 -4.68 1.66 6.94
N TRP A 90 -5.33 2.36 7.86
CA TRP A 90 -4.95 3.72 8.21
C TRP A 90 -4.35 3.76 9.60
N ILE A 91 -3.11 4.21 9.68
CA ILE A 91 -2.38 4.47 10.91
C ILE A 91 -2.67 5.92 11.31
N TYR A 92 -3.40 6.15 12.41
CA TYR A 92 -3.74 7.49 12.82
C TYR A 92 -3.85 7.60 14.35
N PRO A 93 -3.21 8.62 14.97
CA PRO A 93 -2.32 9.65 14.36
C PRO A 93 -1.13 9.03 13.64
N GLY A 94 -0.50 9.81 12.74
CA GLY A 94 0.69 9.35 12.02
C GLY A 94 1.81 8.89 12.96
N ASN A 95 2.60 7.93 12.53
CA ASN A 95 3.73 7.34 13.29
C ASN A 95 3.33 6.67 14.61
N SER A 96 2.05 6.35 14.79
CA SER A 96 1.54 5.67 16.00
C SER A 96 1.41 4.16 15.79
N THR A 97 1.06 3.47 16.87
CA THR A 97 0.69 2.06 16.85
C THR A 97 -0.80 1.83 16.60
N ASN A 98 -1.58 2.90 16.58
CA ASN A 98 -3.01 2.82 16.36
C ASN A 98 -3.31 2.72 14.86
N TRP A 99 -4.08 1.73 14.49
CA TRP A 99 -4.50 1.55 13.10
C TRP A 99 -5.92 1.00 13.01
N LYS A 100 -6.54 1.23 11.88
CA LYS A 100 -7.87 0.69 11.56
C LYS A 100 -7.94 0.27 10.11
N LEU A 101 -8.60 -0.86 9.85
CA LEU A 101 -8.94 -1.33 8.51
C LEU A 101 -10.20 -0.61 8.02
N TYR A 102 -10.14 -0.11 6.79
CA TYR A 102 -11.27 0.51 6.09
C TYR A 102 -11.66 -0.37 4.91
N PRO A 103 -12.79 -1.08 4.99
CA PRO A 103 -13.23 -1.98 3.93
C PRO A 103 -13.80 -1.19 2.74
N GLY A 104 -13.80 -1.84 1.58
CA GLY A 104 -14.34 -1.26 0.35
C GLY A 104 -13.38 -0.31 -0.35
N GLN A 105 -13.72 -0.02 -1.62
CA GLN A 105 -12.96 0.91 -2.46
C GLN A 105 -13.26 2.34 -2.05
N GLU A 106 -12.24 3.23 -2.09
CA GLU A 106 -12.39 4.67 -1.75
C GLU A 106 -13.23 4.93 -0.49
N ASN A 107 -12.99 4.17 0.57
CA ASN A 107 -13.78 4.32 1.79
C ASN A 107 -13.74 5.76 2.33
N VAL A 108 -14.89 6.41 2.32
CA VAL A 108 -15.03 7.85 2.65
C VAL A 108 -14.86 8.18 4.13
N HIS A 109 -14.85 7.19 5.02
CA HIS A 109 -14.74 7.38 6.47
C HIS A 109 -13.29 7.41 6.98
N GLY A 110 -12.32 7.25 6.10
CA GLY A 110 -10.90 7.24 6.43
C GLY A 110 -10.18 8.50 5.97
N ILE A 111 -9.06 8.33 5.27
CA ILE A 111 -8.19 9.44 4.84
C ILE A 111 -8.89 10.57 4.07
N PRO A 112 -9.96 10.34 3.27
CA PRO A 112 -10.66 11.44 2.62
C PRO A 112 -11.30 12.44 3.59
N THR A 113 -11.50 12.06 4.86
CA THR A 113 -12.07 12.94 5.90
C THR A 113 -11.06 13.91 6.47
N VAL A 114 -9.76 13.66 6.25
CA VAL A 114 -8.70 14.51 6.80
C VAL A 114 -8.50 15.73 5.89
N PRO A 115 -8.49 16.96 6.44
CA PRO A 115 -8.12 18.14 5.66
C PRO A 115 -6.79 17.91 4.95
N ARG A 116 -6.72 18.30 3.67
CA ARG A 116 -5.52 18.13 2.82
C ARG A 116 -4.39 19.06 3.31
N VAL A 117 -3.82 18.74 4.45
CA VAL A 117 -2.57 19.31 4.91
C VAL A 117 -1.49 18.34 4.47
N PHE A 118 -0.75 18.73 3.45
CA PHE A 118 0.38 17.93 2.96
C PHE A 118 1.40 17.76 4.09
N ASN A 119 1.61 16.53 4.51
CA ASN A 119 2.64 16.20 5.48
C ASN A 119 3.58 15.16 4.87
N ASN A 120 4.73 15.62 4.40
CA ASN A 120 5.76 14.73 3.84
C ASN A 120 6.35 13.79 4.89
N ASN A 121 6.36 14.20 6.16
CA ASN A 121 6.89 13.38 7.25
C ASN A 121 6.04 12.14 7.49
N ASP A 122 4.72 12.23 7.26
CA ASP A 122 3.86 11.06 7.35
C ASP A 122 4.07 10.11 6.17
N HIS A 123 4.41 10.63 4.99
CA HIS A 123 4.72 9.82 3.83
C HIS A 123 6.01 8.99 4.02
N GLN A 124 7.03 9.60 4.63
CA GLN A 124 8.32 8.98 4.94
C GLN A 124 8.42 8.58 6.42
N GLY A 125 7.32 8.14 6.99
CA GLY A 125 7.18 7.97 8.42
C GLY A 125 7.33 6.53 8.91
N ILE A 126 6.85 6.34 10.13
CA ILE A 126 6.87 5.04 10.81
C ILE A 126 5.58 4.28 10.49
N TYR A 127 5.71 3.19 9.76
CA TYR A 127 4.64 2.23 9.53
C TYR A 127 4.88 1.00 10.42
N PHE A 128 3.96 0.71 11.34
CA PHE A 128 4.05 -0.47 12.20
C PHE A 128 5.43 -0.65 12.87
N HIS A 129 5.94 0.41 13.50
CA HIS A 129 7.26 0.49 14.15
C HIS A 129 8.47 0.48 13.22
N THR A 130 8.27 0.50 11.91
CA THR A 130 9.36 0.50 10.94
C THR A 130 9.40 1.82 10.18
N GLN A 131 10.56 2.49 10.17
CA GLN A 131 10.77 3.68 9.35
C GLN A 131 10.80 3.28 7.88
N ILE A 132 9.96 3.90 7.05
CA ILE A 132 9.88 3.66 5.61
C ILE A 132 10.08 4.99 4.86
N GLY A 133 10.89 4.96 3.80
CA GLY A 133 11.03 6.08 2.86
C GLY A 133 11.94 7.21 3.31
N GLY A 134 12.80 7.05 4.30
CA GLY A 134 13.79 8.07 4.67
C GLY A 134 14.97 8.12 3.71
N VAL A 135 15.49 9.34 3.42
CA VAL A 135 16.69 9.54 2.59
C VAL A 135 17.96 9.07 3.33
N ASP A 136 17.94 9.15 4.64
CA ASP A 136 19.03 8.79 5.54
C ASP A 136 18.79 7.46 6.28
N GLY A 137 17.84 6.68 5.81
CA GLY A 137 17.45 5.42 6.47
C GLY A 137 18.53 4.36 6.34
N GLU A 138 19.22 4.08 7.43
CA GLU A 138 19.94 2.82 7.55
C GLU A 138 18.95 1.67 7.36
N CYS A 139 19.24 0.76 6.43
CA CYS A 139 18.40 -0.42 6.26
C CYS A 139 18.43 -1.24 7.55
N PRO A 140 17.29 -1.41 8.28
CA PRO A 140 17.29 -2.15 9.54
C PRO A 140 17.66 -3.64 9.39
N ALA A 141 17.84 -4.12 8.18
CA ALA A 141 18.22 -5.51 7.88
C ALA A 141 19.64 -5.88 8.34
N ARG A 142 20.43 -4.96 8.91
CA ARG A 142 21.74 -5.27 9.47
C ARG A 142 21.77 -5.47 11.00
N VAL A 143 20.63 -5.33 11.67
CA VAL A 143 20.57 -5.59 13.11
C VAL A 143 20.19 -7.06 13.33
N GLY A 144 21.22 -7.93 13.43
CA GLY A 144 21.04 -9.29 13.95
C GLY A 144 21.22 -10.43 12.95
N ALA A 145 22.18 -10.37 12.04
CA ALA A 145 22.75 -11.61 11.48
C ALA A 145 23.83 -12.10 12.45
N HIS A 146 23.42 -12.85 13.45
CA HIS A 146 24.28 -13.71 14.27
C HIS A 146 23.76 -15.14 14.20
#